data_23abbc553c9584ba5ef08c58d33127ed
#
_entry.id   23abbc553c9584ba5ef08c58d33127ed
#
_cell.length_a   1.000
_cell.length_b   1.000
_cell.length_c   1.000
_cell.angle_alpha   90.00
_cell.angle_beta   90.00
_cell.angle_gamma   90.00
#
_symmetry.space_group_name_H-M   'P 1'
#
loop_
_entity.id
_entity.type
_entity.pdbx_description
1 polymer ?
#
loop_
_entity_poly.entity_id
_entity_poly.type
_entity_poly.pdbx_seq_one_letter_code
_entity_poly.pdbx_strand_id
1 'polypeptide(L)'
;MKYPEFLKEKGTIGFVAPSCGCATSPYKEAFQNALCKWETSGYQFDLGPNCYADKGIGISNTPEKCGEELTKYYLRKENDVLISCGGGELMCEILEYVDFEAIKKADPKWYMGYSD
;
A
#
# COMPACT_ATOMS: atom_id res chain seq x y z
N MET A 1 2.67 15.07 -19.40
CA MET A 1 2.43 14.17 -18.24
C MET A 1 2.76 12.76 -18.65
N LYS A 2 3.44 12.01 -17.77
CA LYS A 2 3.82 10.61 -18.04
C LYS A 2 2.89 9.70 -17.24
N TYR A 3 2.14 8.84 -17.90
CA TYR A 3 1.25 7.88 -17.26
C TYR A 3 1.96 6.54 -17.04
N PRO A 4 1.69 5.87 -15.92
CA PRO A 4 2.21 4.51 -15.72
C PRO A 4 1.49 3.49 -16.59
N GLU A 5 2.13 2.34 -16.80
CA GLU A 5 1.49 1.19 -17.42
C GLU A 5 0.43 0.59 -16.49
N PHE A 6 -0.61 0.01 -17.06
CA PHE A 6 -1.60 -0.74 -16.28
C PHE A 6 -1.03 -2.06 -15.78
N LEU A 7 -1.63 -2.57 -14.71
CA LEU A 7 -1.30 -3.89 -14.18
C LEU A 7 -1.48 -4.95 -15.27
N LYS A 8 -0.42 -5.71 -15.51
CA LYS A 8 -0.45 -6.81 -16.46
C LYS A 8 -1.08 -8.05 -15.82
N GLU A 9 -1.65 -8.90 -16.66
CA GLU A 9 -2.12 -10.21 -16.24
C GLU A 9 -0.98 -10.97 -15.55
N LYS A 10 -1.26 -11.56 -14.39
CA LYS A 10 -0.26 -12.26 -13.55
C LYS A 10 0.87 -11.36 -13.01
N GLY A 11 0.65 -10.06 -13.01
CA GLY A 11 1.59 -9.10 -12.43
C GLY A 11 1.62 -9.13 -10.90
N THR A 12 2.40 -8.24 -10.32
CA THR A 12 2.55 -8.13 -8.85
C THR A 12 1.86 -6.89 -8.32
N ILE A 13 0.99 -7.09 -7.34
CA ILE A 13 0.27 -6.02 -6.65
C ILE A 13 0.96 -5.73 -5.33
N GLY A 14 1.44 -4.51 -5.16
CA GLY A 14 1.98 -4.04 -3.89
C GLY A 14 0.86 -3.52 -2.99
N PHE A 15 0.93 -3.86 -1.71
CA PHE A 15 0.01 -3.33 -0.70
C PHE A 15 0.79 -2.63 0.40
N VAL A 16 0.28 -1.48 0.80
CA VAL A 16 0.82 -0.69 1.92
C VAL A 16 -0.31 -0.27 2.85
N ALA A 17 0.03 0.12 4.05
CA ALA A 17 -0.92 0.61 5.04
C ALA A 17 -0.51 2.01 5.52
N PRO A 18 -0.72 3.04 4.70
CA PRO A 18 -0.29 4.40 5.06
C PRO A 18 -1.12 5.02 6.17
N SER A 19 -2.30 4.48 6.44
CA SER A 19 -3.16 4.94 7.51
C SER A 19 -3.54 3.80 8.44
N CYS A 20 -4.47 2.94 8.06
CA CYS A 20 -4.86 1.77 8.85
C CYS A 20 -4.45 0.48 8.15
N GLY A 21 -4.01 -0.51 8.93
CA GLY A 21 -3.71 -1.85 8.43
C GLY A 21 -4.90 -2.79 8.53
N CYS A 22 -4.69 -4.03 8.10
CA CYS A 22 -5.67 -5.10 8.14
C CYS A 22 -5.34 -6.13 9.23
N ALA A 23 -4.99 -5.66 10.43
CA ALA A 23 -4.57 -6.51 11.54
C ALA A 23 -5.75 -7.10 12.33
N THR A 24 -6.91 -6.44 12.32
CA THR A 24 -8.06 -6.79 13.15
C THR A 24 -9.25 -7.26 12.32
N SER A 25 -10.08 -8.13 12.91
CA SER A 25 -11.33 -8.58 12.30
C SER A 25 -12.35 -7.43 12.23
N PRO A 26 -13.19 -7.36 11.19
CA PRO A 26 -13.31 -8.30 10.06
C PRO A 26 -12.34 -7.99 8.90
N TYR A 27 -11.53 -6.96 9.01
CA TYR A 27 -10.67 -6.46 7.93
C TYR A 27 -9.57 -7.46 7.57
N LYS A 28 -9.03 -8.15 8.57
CA LYS A 28 -8.00 -9.17 8.37
C LYS A 28 -8.48 -10.29 7.47
N GLU A 29 -9.64 -10.85 7.77
CA GLU A 29 -10.23 -11.93 7.00
C GLU A 29 -10.63 -11.47 5.59
N ALA A 30 -11.21 -10.28 5.49
CA ALA A 30 -11.58 -9.70 4.20
C ALA A 30 -10.35 -9.49 3.29
N PHE A 31 -9.27 -8.98 3.85
CA PHE A 31 -8.02 -8.78 3.11
C PHE A 31 -7.41 -10.12 2.67
N GLN A 32 -7.35 -11.09 3.58
CA GLN A 32 -6.84 -12.43 3.26
C GLN A 32 -7.68 -13.12 2.18
N ASN A 33 -8.99 -13.00 2.24
CA ASN A 33 -9.89 -13.54 1.21
C ASN A 33 -9.66 -12.87 -0.14
N ALA A 34 -9.46 -11.55 -0.16
CA ALA A 34 -9.14 -10.83 -1.39
C ALA A 34 -7.83 -11.32 -2.00
N LEU A 35 -6.78 -11.48 -1.18
CA LEU A 35 -5.49 -12.01 -1.63
C LEU A 35 -5.65 -13.42 -2.23
N CYS A 36 -6.42 -14.29 -1.58
CA CYS A 36 -6.68 -15.64 -2.11
C CYS A 36 -7.36 -15.61 -3.49
N LYS A 37 -8.34 -14.73 -3.68
CA LYS A 37 -9.02 -14.58 -4.98
C LYS A 37 -8.07 -14.11 -6.07
N TRP A 38 -7.23 -13.12 -5.77
CA TRP A 38 -6.26 -12.61 -6.73
C TRP A 38 -5.18 -13.65 -7.04
N GLU A 39 -4.71 -14.38 -6.03
CA GLU A 39 -3.74 -15.46 -6.20
C GLU A 39 -4.28 -16.56 -7.12
N THR A 40 -5.56 -16.93 -6.96
CA THR A 40 -6.23 -17.91 -7.84
C THR A 40 -6.21 -17.46 -9.29
N SER A 41 -6.26 -16.16 -9.54
CA SER A 41 -6.16 -15.58 -10.88
C SER A 41 -4.72 -15.41 -11.38
N GLY A 42 -3.73 -15.84 -10.59
CA GLY A 42 -2.32 -15.86 -10.97
C GLY A 42 -1.51 -14.62 -10.58
N TYR A 43 -2.10 -13.67 -9.85
CA TYR A 43 -1.38 -12.48 -9.39
C TYR A 43 -0.47 -12.77 -8.21
N GLN A 44 0.62 -12.03 -8.12
CA GLN A 44 1.57 -12.07 -7.00
C GLN A 44 1.42 -10.82 -6.14
N PHE A 45 1.93 -10.88 -4.91
CA PHE A 45 1.79 -9.78 -3.95
C PHE A 45 3.13 -9.36 -3.37
N ASP A 46 3.25 -8.06 -3.12
CA ASP A 46 4.38 -7.44 -2.45
C ASP A 46 3.83 -6.67 -1.25
N LEU A 47 3.77 -7.32 -0.09
CA LEU A 47 3.12 -6.77 1.09
C LEU A 47 4.07 -5.92 1.91
N GLY A 48 3.71 -4.67 2.14
CA GLY A 48 4.42 -3.79 3.04
C GLY A 48 4.32 -4.26 4.50
N PRO A 49 5.31 -3.95 5.34
CA PRO A 49 5.37 -4.42 6.72
C PRO A 49 4.22 -3.92 7.61
N ASN A 50 3.55 -2.83 7.21
CA ASN A 50 2.48 -2.25 8.00
C ASN A 50 1.09 -2.80 7.67
N CYS A 51 0.94 -3.66 6.67
CA CYS A 51 -0.36 -4.20 6.28
C CYS A 51 -1.08 -4.91 7.43
N TYR A 52 -0.33 -5.58 8.29
CA TYR A 52 -0.86 -6.26 9.49
C TYR A 52 -0.41 -5.60 10.79
N ALA A 53 0.10 -4.38 10.74
CA ALA A 53 0.46 -3.64 11.94
C ALA A 53 -0.77 -2.95 12.56
N ASP A 54 -0.75 -2.79 13.88
CA ASP A 54 -1.83 -2.16 14.64
C ASP A 54 -1.24 -1.34 15.78
N LYS A 55 -1.42 -0.03 15.72
CA LYS A 55 -0.99 0.91 16.78
C LYS A 55 -2.18 1.64 17.41
N GLY A 56 -3.41 1.31 17.01
CA GLY A 56 -4.61 1.93 17.53
C GLY A 56 -5.72 2.00 16.49
N ILE A 57 -6.82 2.61 16.88
CA ILE A 57 -8.00 2.73 16.03
C ILE A 57 -7.67 3.59 14.81
N GLY A 58 -7.77 2.99 13.63
CA GLY A 58 -7.50 3.67 12.36
C GLY A 58 -6.01 3.94 12.08
N ILE A 59 -5.11 3.30 12.83
CA ILE A 59 -3.67 3.57 12.78
C ILE A 59 -2.90 2.25 12.66
N SER A 60 -2.14 2.07 11.56
CA SER A 60 -1.32 0.88 11.35
C SER A 60 -0.01 0.94 12.14
N ASN A 61 0.73 2.03 12.00
CA ASN A 61 2.02 2.21 12.64
C ASN A 61 2.26 3.71 12.91
N THR A 62 3.47 4.08 13.32
CA THR A 62 3.82 5.50 13.51
C THR A 62 3.78 6.24 12.18
N PRO A 63 3.54 7.57 12.17
CA PRO A 63 3.57 8.35 10.94
C PRO A 63 4.86 8.19 10.13
N GLU A 64 5.99 8.17 10.83
CA GLU A 64 7.31 7.98 10.22
C GLU A 64 7.40 6.64 9.48
N LYS A 65 7.02 5.54 10.12
CA LYS A 65 7.08 4.20 9.53
C LYS A 65 6.10 4.05 8.36
N CYS A 66 4.94 4.68 8.46
CA CYS A 66 3.96 4.66 7.36
C CYS A 66 4.46 5.45 6.14
N GLY A 67 5.07 6.60 6.34
CA GLY A 67 5.68 7.40 5.28
C GLY A 67 6.85 6.69 4.62
N GLU A 68 7.71 6.05 5.41
CA GLU A 68 8.82 5.24 4.92
C GLU A 68 8.33 4.06 4.07
N GLU A 69 7.31 3.35 4.54
CA GLU A 69 6.71 2.24 3.79
C GLU A 69 6.17 2.70 2.44
N LEU A 70 5.37 3.77 2.44
CA LEU A 70 4.80 4.30 1.21
C LEU A 70 5.88 4.68 0.21
N THR A 71 6.91 5.41 0.64
CA THR A 71 8.04 5.80 -0.21
C THR A 71 8.76 4.59 -0.78
N LYS A 72 9.15 3.66 0.07
CA LYS A 72 9.91 2.47 -0.32
C LYS A 72 9.13 1.62 -1.32
N TYR A 73 7.86 1.35 -1.04
CA TYR A 73 7.06 0.47 -1.89
C TYR A 73 6.64 1.13 -3.20
N TYR A 74 6.50 2.45 -3.22
CA TYR A 74 6.31 3.17 -4.47
C TYR A 74 7.55 3.10 -5.37
N LEU A 75 8.73 3.20 -4.79
CA LEU A 75 9.99 3.25 -5.55
C LEU A 75 10.50 1.88 -6.00
N ARG A 76 10.13 0.80 -5.32
CA ARG A 76 10.67 -0.52 -5.64
C ARG A 76 10.04 -1.10 -6.89
N LYS A 77 10.83 -1.92 -7.61
CA LYS A 77 10.44 -2.49 -8.89
C LYS A 77 9.78 -3.87 -8.77
N GLU A 78 9.67 -4.41 -7.58
CA GLU A 78 9.11 -5.73 -7.31
C GLU A 78 7.57 -5.75 -7.39
N ASN A 79 6.93 -4.59 -7.46
CA ASN A 79 5.50 -4.48 -7.69
C ASN A 79 5.19 -3.59 -8.89
N ASP A 80 4.07 -3.83 -9.54
CA ASP A 80 3.65 -3.12 -10.75
C ASP A 80 2.65 -2.00 -10.46
N VAL A 81 1.86 -2.18 -9.42
CA VAL A 81 0.91 -1.18 -8.90
C VAL A 81 0.96 -1.19 -7.38
N LEU A 82 0.55 -0.10 -6.76
CA LEU A 82 0.53 0.02 -5.32
C LEU A 82 -0.87 0.36 -4.83
N ILE A 83 -1.35 -0.38 -3.85
CA ILE A 83 -2.71 -0.21 -3.30
C ILE A 83 -2.62 -0.06 -1.79
N SER A 84 -3.35 0.92 -1.26
CA SER A 84 -3.58 1.04 0.18
C SER A 84 -4.54 -0.06 0.64
N CYS A 85 -4.15 -0.86 1.62
CA CYS A 85 -4.99 -1.96 2.09
C CYS A 85 -6.21 -1.50 2.92
N GLY A 86 -6.22 -0.25 3.37
CA GLY A 86 -7.33 0.34 4.11
C GLY A 86 -7.29 1.86 4.11
N GLY A 87 -8.37 2.48 4.54
CA GLY A 87 -8.41 3.87 4.92
C GLY A 87 -7.86 4.08 6.33
N GLY A 88 -8.40 4.99 7.11
CA GLY A 88 -8.01 5.18 8.51
C GLY A 88 -8.07 6.64 8.96
N GLU A 89 -7.20 7.00 9.90
CA GLU A 89 -7.20 8.31 10.56
C GLU A 89 -5.78 8.94 10.62
N LEU A 90 -4.86 8.52 9.77
CA LEU A 90 -3.44 8.88 9.92
C LEU A 90 -2.82 9.51 8.67
N MET A 91 -3.41 9.38 7.49
CA MET A 91 -2.74 9.70 6.22
C MET A 91 -2.13 11.10 6.18
N CYS A 92 -2.83 12.13 6.65
CA CYS A 92 -2.30 13.49 6.62
C CYS A 92 -1.04 13.66 7.47
N GLU A 93 -0.89 12.86 8.52
CA GLU A 93 0.27 12.94 9.42
C GLU A 93 1.52 12.27 8.85
N ILE A 94 1.37 11.38 7.88
CA ILE A 94 2.51 10.68 7.29
C ILE A 94 3.20 11.48 6.18
N LEU A 95 2.53 12.50 5.65
CA LEU A 95 3.01 13.21 4.45
C LEU A 95 4.39 13.82 4.60
N GLU A 96 4.73 14.31 5.79
CA GLU A 96 6.07 14.86 6.05
C GLU A 96 7.19 13.81 5.99
N TYR A 97 6.84 12.52 6.12
CA TYR A 97 7.78 11.41 6.06
C TYR A 97 7.82 10.71 4.71
N VAL A 98 7.07 11.22 3.73
CA VAL A 98 7.09 10.70 2.36
C VAL A 98 8.11 11.48 1.54
N ASP A 99 9.03 10.77 0.90
CA ASP A 99 10.04 11.41 0.03
C ASP A 99 9.46 11.70 -1.36
N PHE A 100 8.70 12.79 -1.46
CA PHE A 100 8.09 13.22 -2.73
C PHE A 100 9.12 13.58 -3.80
N GLU A 101 10.32 14.01 -3.42
CA GLU A 101 11.36 14.30 -4.40
C GLU A 101 11.90 13.04 -5.07
N ALA A 102 12.07 11.97 -4.29
CA ALA A 102 12.45 10.68 -4.85
C ALA A 102 11.33 10.10 -5.72
N ILE A 103 10.08 10.18 -5.26
CA ILE A 103 8.91 9.72 -6.00
C ILE A 103 8.78 10.46 -7.35
N LYS A 104 8.98 11.77 -7.35
CA LYS A 104 8.91 12.62 -8.55
C LYS A 104 9.93 12.19 -9.62
N LYS A 105 11.09 11.72 -9.19
CA LYS A 105 12.18 11.30 -10.09
C LYS A 105 12.04 9.86 -10.58
N ALA A 106 11.18 9.06 -9.94
CA ALA A 106 10.97 7.66 -10.27
C ALA A 106 10.08 7.49 -11.50
N ASP A 107 10.09 6.30 -12.08
CA ASP A 107 9.10 5.93 -13.08
C ASP A 107 7.70 5.94 -12.42
N PRO A 108 6.69 6.45 -13.14
CA PRO A 108 5.35 6.55 -12.57
C PRO A 108 4.75 5.16 -12.30
N LYS A 109 3.98 5.08 -11.23
CA LYS A 109 3.28 3.86 -10.81
C LYS A 109 1.86 4.25 -10.40
N TRP A 110 0.87 3.45 -10.78
CA TRP A 110 -0.47 3.64 -10.26
C TRP A 110 -0.51 3.37 -8.76
N TYR A 111 -1.04 4.33 -8.04
CA TYR A 111 -1.35 4.21 -6.63
C TYR A 111 -2.85 4.38 -6.44
N MET A 112 -3.46 3.45 -5.73
CA MET A 112 -4.89 3.48 -5.44
C MET A 112 -5.12 3.43 -3.94
N GLY A 113 -5.90 4.37 -3.46
CA GLY A 113 -6.35 4.43 -2.07
C GLY A 113 -7.80 4.89 -2.01
N TYR A 114 -8.37 4.86 -0.83
CA TYR A 114 -9.73 5.33 -0.59
C TYR A 114 -9.88 5.82 0.85
N SER A 115 -10.89 6.67 1.08
CA SER A 115 -11.17 7.26 2.38
C SER A 115 -10.02 8.18 2.83
N ASP A 116 -9.27 7.76 3.84
CA ASP A 116 -8.15 8.55 4.34
C ASP A 116 -6.83 8.17 3.65
#